data_4ea9c8cf9176eacfb239e25a1973a82a
#
_entry.id   4ea9c8cf9176eacfb239e25a1973a82a
#
_cell.length_a   1.000
_cell.length_b   1.000
_cell.length_c   1.000
_cell.angle_alpha   90.00
_cell.angle_beta   90.00
_cell.angle_gamma   90.00
#
_symmetry.space_group_name_H-M   'P 1'
#
loop_
_entity.id
_entity.type
_entity.pdbx_description
1 polymer ?
#
loop_
_entity_poly.entity_id
_entity_poly.type
_entity_poly.pdbx_seq_one_letter_code
_entity_poly.pdbx_strand_id
1 'polypeptide(L)'
;MKFEITTTLFALALAGSMLGCSDDGGSYGSYNSSGGDEGWGDDGGGDGDDEGGGSSGLDPSAGQGGAQDFGLFRQILLAGGIPGPETIDDLGFFAEHKIAMPKAECGHDVCIHGMLGVMGNMISGSNCTLVMVGMNTPIDPATLERPPLNLAIAVDLSGSMSGPPINRLRAGLTLMLDELEPDDRISLIGFADEAELLVSQLGADDPELAATIEGLQVGNRTNLYAGLRMAYEEVEAHAEDHRQNRVLLVSDGVANVGLTQPETIETLAAVYGDAGIGVTTIGIGEQFDVELMRELAEVGSGSFYYIDEPAALEEVFAEEVQSFIVPLAEEVEIDARMFEGYDLRRVYGTRQFEVWGNDAYIDIPILQIAHRVSASDNENGRRGGGGAIIMELTPTGLDPAAVGELEFRYRVPQTGELVEQQVAIASPLAPWETPAEGHFEGESVEKGFVMLNIYVGFEMAASRASIGDYGGALTILRPLRSSVQGWVDAHEDADIEDDLLYIELFIANLEAQGGTTHTPNPVPPEPWPSD
;
A
#
# COMPACT_ATOMS: atom_id res chain seq x y z
N MET A 1 30.50 -44.24 3.93
CA MET A 1 29.10 -44.61 3.74
C MET A 1 28.44 -43.34 3.20
N LYS A 2 28.35 -43.22 1.89
CA LYS A 2 27.75 -42.06 1.19
C LYS A 2 26.26 -42.34 1.07
N PHE A 3 25.42 -41.48 1.55
CA PHE A 3 24.00 -41.46 1.25
C PHE A 3 23.76 -40.50 0.10
N GLU A 4 23.36 -41.02 -1.03
CA GLU A 4 22.80 -40.27 -2.15
C GLU A 4 21.32 -40.04 -1.86
N ILE A 5 20.91 -38.77 -1.82
CA ILE A 5 19.50 -38.38 -1.77
C ILE A 5 19.06 -38.15 -3.22
N THR A 6 18.20 -39.04 -3.71
CA THR A 6 17.59 -38.95 -5.03
C THR A 6 16.35 -38.06 -4.90
N THR A 7 16.43 -36.84 -5.43
CA THR A 7 15.29 -35.91 -5.52
C THR A 7 14.41 -36.33 -6.69
N THR A 8 13.22 -36.83 -6.40
CA THR A 8 12.20 -37.18 -7.41
C THR A 8 11.31 -35.94 -7.60
N LEU A 9 11.48 -35.24 -8.71
CA LEU A 9 10.55 -34.23 -9.19
C LEU A 9 9.24 -34.90 -9.62
N PHE A 10 8.16 -34.62 -8.90
CA PHE A 10 6.79 -34.83 -9.39
C PHE A 10 6.30 -33.51 -10.00
N ALA A 11 6.38 -33.42 -11.32
CA ALA A 11 5.66 -32.40 -12.07
C ALA A 11 4.20 -32.85 -12.22
N LEU A 12 3.29 -32.30 -11.42
CA LEU A 12 1.86 -32.37 -11.68
C LEU A 12 1.49 -31.15 -12.54
N ALA A 13 1.27 -31.41 -13.84
CA ALA A 13 0.63 -30.47 -14.74
C ALA A 13 -0.87 -30.42 -14.42
N LEU A 14 -1.31 -29.43 -13.64
CA LEU A 14 -2.71 -29.02 -13.56
C LEU A 14 -2.93 -27.94 -14.63
N ALA A 15 -3.48 -28.35 -15.78
CA ALA A 15 -4.09 -27.43 -16.72
C ALA A 15 -5.45 -27.01 -16.15
N GLY A 16 -5.46 -26.05 -15.24
CA GLY A 16 -6.65 -25.33 -14.80
C GLY A 16 -6.78 -24.07 -15.66
N SER A 17 -7.88 -23.94 -16.35
CA SER A 17 -8.26 -22.72 -17.08
C SER A 17 -8.33 -21.55 -16.10
N MET A 18 -7.43 -20.57 -16.24
CA MET A 18 -7.40 -19.35 -15.45
C MET A 18 -8.52 -18.43 -15.92
N LEU A 19 -9.57 -18.32 -15.14
CA LEU A 19 -10.67 -17.39 -15.30
C LEU A 19 -10.76 -16.54 -14.02
N GLY A 20 -10.33 -15.29 -14.08
CA GLY A 20 -10.31 -14.40 -12.91
C GLY A 20 -9.95 -12.95 -13.26
N CYS A 21 -9.74 -12.13 -12.25
CA CYS A 21 -9.35 -10.72 -12.41
C CYS A 21 -7.95 -10.57 -13.04
N SER A 22 -7.08 -11.55 -12.82
CA SER A 22 -5.67 -11.60 -13.26
C SER A 22 -5.43 -12.59 -14.42
N ASP A 23 -6.30 -12.66 -15.43
CA ASP A 23 -6.25 -13.67 -16.50
C ASP A 23 -5.21 -13.37 -17.58
N ASP A 24 -4.27 -14.31 -17.81
CA ASP A 24 -3.33 -14.31 -18.92
C ASP A 24 -3.94 -14.99 -20.17
N GLY A 25 -4.65 -14.21 -20.96
CA GLY A 25 -4.84 -14.42 -22.40
C GLY A 25 -5.46 -15.71 -22.91
N GLY A 26 -6.77 -15.79 -22.98
CA GLY A 26 -7.51 -16.70 -23.84
C GLY A 26 -8.16 -15.95 -25.00
N SER A 27 -7.80 -16.33 -26.19
CA SER A 27 -8.47 -16.15 -27.51
C SER A 27 -9.45 -14.97 -27.67
N TYR A 28 -9.00 -13.94 -28.34
CA TYR A 28 -9.82 -12.79 -28.78
C TYR A 28 -10.80 -13.16 -29.90
N GLY A 29 -12.08 -13.07 -29.59
CA GLY A 29 -13.13 -12.92 -30.59
C GLY A 29 -13.27 -11.46 -30.97
N SER A 30 -12.97 -11.13 -32.21
CA SER A 30 -13.13 -9.77 -32.77
C SER A 30 -14.60 -9.36 -32.82
N TYR A 31 -14.98 -8.33 -32.08
CA TYR A 31 -16.20 -7.59 -32.36
C TYR A 31 -15.85 -6.28 -33.07
N ASN A 32 -16.29 -6.18 -34.35
CA ASN A 32 -16.37 -4.94 -35.10
C ASN A 32 -17.54 -4.13 -34.57
N SER A 33 -17.28 -2.91 -34.09
CA SER A 33 -18.29 -1.86 -34.02
C SER A 33 -17.87 -0.68 -34.88
N SER A 34 -18.67 -0.46 -35.86
CA SER A 34 -18.61 0.66 -36.80
C SER A 34 -19.09 1.96 -36.16
N GLY A 35 -18.28 2.96 -36.27
CA GLY A 35 -18.47 4.36 -36.60
C GLY A 35 -19.69 5.15 -36.10
N GLY A 36 -19.38 6.31 -35.53
CA GLY A 36 -20.29 7.43 -35.39
C GLY A 36 -19.53 8.64 -34.87
N ASP A 37 -18.98 9.37 -35.81
CA ASP A 37 -18.40 10.71 -35.63
C ASP A 37 -19.53 11.72 -35.49
N GLU A 38 -19.55 12.56 -34.46
CA GLU A 38 -20.08 13.93 -34.51
C GLU A 38 -19.56 14.75 -33.33
N GLY A 39 -18.89 15.85 -33.67
CA GLY A 39 -18.30 16.83 -32.81
C GLY A 39 -19.26 17.95 -32.37
N TRP A 40 -18.69 18.94 -31.73
CA TRP A 40 -19.17 20.25 -31.20
C TRP A 40 -19.32 20.23 -29.68
N GLY A 41 -18.85 21.19 -28.92
CA GLY A 41 -18.35 22.53 -29.14
C GLY A 41 -17.90 23.12 -27.81
N ASP A 42 -16.93 23.97 -27.93
CA ASP A 42 -16.36 24.90 -26.97
C ASP A 42 -17.42 25.78 -26.28
N ASP A 43 -17.27 26.01 -24.93
CA ASP A 43 -17.37 27.35 -24.33
C ASP A 43 -17.43 27.31 -22.82
N GLY A 44 -16.57 28.13 -22.21
CA GLY A 44 -16.96 28.93 -21.06
C GLY A 44 -16.32 28.64 -19.72
N GLY A 45 -15.24 29.36 -19.44
CA GLY A 45 -14.64 29.49 -18.13
C GLY A 45 -15.60 29.98 -17.04
N GLY A 46 -15.30 29.57 -15.84
CA GLY A 46 -15.90 30.07 -14.62
C GLY A 46 -14.90 29.91 -13.48
N ASP A 47 -14.18 31.00 -13.19
CA ASP A 47 -13.46 31.16 -11.94
C ASP A 47 -14.45 30.97 -10.78
N GLY A 48 -14.21 29.98 -9.95
CA GLY A 48 -14.90 29.77 -8.70
C GLY A 48 -13.88 29.54 -7.62
N ASP A 49 -13.60 30.60 -6.86
CA ASP A 49 -12.91 30.54 -5.59
C ASP A 49 -13.69 29.59 -4.66
N ASP A 50 -13.16 28.44 -4.39
CA ASP A 50 -13.70 27.51 -3.39
C ASP A 50 -12.84 27.59 -2.12
N GLU A 51 -13.13 28.61 -1.32
CA GLU A 51 -12.82 28.60 0.11
C GLU A 51 -13.86 27.68 0.78
N GLY A 52 -13.44 26.55 1.27
CA GLY A 52 -14.28 25.77 2.18
C GLY A 52 -13.87 24.33 2.32
N GLY A 53 -12.96 24.06 3.26
CA GLY A 53 -12.83 22.73 3.85
C GLY A 53 -14.17 22.30 4.46
N GLY A 54 -15.04 21.73 3.64
CA GLY A 54 -16.23 21.02 4.08
C GLY A 54 -15.82 19.57 4.31
N SER A 55 -15.86 19.13 5.57
CA SER A 55 -15.82 17.71 5.88
C SER A 55 -16.89 17.02 5.01
N SER A 56 -16.47 16.24 4.02
CA SER A 56 -17.34 15.30 3.35
C SER A 56 -17.95 14.46 4.48
N GLY A 57 -19.27 14.38 4.59
CA GLY A 57 -19.97 13.68 5.69
C GLY A 57 -19.81 12.16 5.63
N LEU A 58 -18.62 11.67 5.31
CA LEU A 58 -18.18 10.29 5.31
C LEU A 58 -17.38 10.03 6.59
N ASP A 59 -17.61 8.89 7.21
CA ASP A 59 -16.86 8.44 8.36
C ASP A 59 -15.41 8.14 7.96
N PRO A 60 -14.41 8.45 8.80
CA PRO A 60 -13.00 8.19 8.49
C PRO A 60 -12.74 6.70 8.26
N SER A 61 -11.92 6.36 7.27
CA SER A 61 -11.43 5.01 7.06
C SER A 61 -10.44 4.60 8.16
N ALA A 62 -10.38 3.31 8.46
CA ALA A 62 -9.34 2.72 9.30
C ALA A 62 -8.40 1.90 8.41
N GLY A 63 -7.09 2.12 8.55
CA GLY A 63 -6.06 1.49 7.76
C GLY A 63 -5.01 0.79 8.60
N GLN A 64 -4.38 -0.21 8.01
CA GLN A 64 -3.19 -0.86 8.55
C GLN A 64 -1.93 -0.06 8.18
N GLY A 65 -0.80 -0.30 8.88
CA GLY A 65 0.51 0.20 8.49
C GLY A 65 1.00 -0.39 7.15
N GLY A 66 2.29 -0.27 6.88
CA GLY A 66 2.93 -0.77 5.66
C GLY A 66 3.08 0.31 4.60
N ALA A 67 3.21 -0.08 3.32
CA ALA A 67 3.40 0.89 2.24
C ALA A 67 2.21 1.86 2.15
N GLN A 68 2.50 3.15 2.14
CA GLN A 68 1.50 4.21 2.08
C GLN A 68 1.44 4.92 0.73
N ASP A 69 2.41 4.67 -0.14
CA ASP A 69 2.46 5.28 -1.47
C ASP A 69 3.05 4.34 -2.54
N PHE A 70 2.82 4.72 -3.79
CA PHE A 70 3.31 4.05 -5.01
C PHE A 70 4.35 4.92 -5.75
N GLY A 71 5.03 5.80 -5.01
CA GLY A 71 5.84 6.91 -5.50
C GLY A 71 6.97 6.52 -6.44
N LEU A 72 7.75 5.48 -6.10
CA LEU A 72 8.87 5.05 -6.94
C LEU A 72 8.43 4.61 -8.34
N PHE A 73 7.33 3.85 -8.45
CA PHE A 73 6.75 3.46 -9.74
C PHE A 73 6.40 4.68 -10.59
N ARG A 74 5.73 5.67 -10.01
CA ARG A 74 5.35 6.93 -10.69
C ARG A 74 6.56 7.69 -11.19
N GLN A 75 7.58 7.85 -10.35
CA GLN A 75 8.80 8.58 -10.71
C GLN A 75 9.52 7.96 -11.90
N ILE A 76 9.63 6.64 -11.95
CA ILE A 76 10.23 5.93 -13.09
C ILE A 76 9.43 6.22 -14.37
N LEU A 77 8.09 6.18 -14.31
CA LEU A 77 7.25 6.50 -15.46
C LEU A 77 7.41 7.95 -15.93
N LEU A 78 7.39 8.92 -15.02
CA LEU A 78 7.56 10.34 -15.30
C LEU A 78 8.94 10.65 -15.89
N ALA A 79 9.99 9.93 -15.46
CA ALA A 79 11.33 10.02 -16.03
C ALA A 79 11.45 9.38 -17.43
N GLY A 80 10.40 8.78 -17.97
CA GLY A 80 10.41 8.08 -19.27
C GLY A 80 10.98 6.66 -19.18
N GLY A 81 11.13 6.11 -17.97
CA GLY A 81 11.57 4.75 -17.70
C GLY A 81 10.44 3.73 -17.78
N ILE A 82 10.82 2.47 -17.63
CA ILE A 82 9.90 1.33 -17.50
C ILE A 82 10.08 0.77 -16.10
N PRO A 83 9.04 0.81 -15.23
CA PRO A 83 9.13 0.26 -13.89
C PRO A 83 9.32 -1.26 -13.92
N GLY A 84 10.13 -1.78 -13.02
CA GLY A 84 10.24 -3.22 -12.79
C GLY A 84 9.17 -3.73 -11.82
N PRO A 85 8.90 -5.04 -11.78
CA PRO A 85 7.90 -5.62 -10.88
C PRO A 85 8.21 -5.34 -9.39
N GLU A 86 9.47 -5.19 -9.02
CA GLU A 86 9.91 -4.85 -7.66
C GLU A 86 9.44 -3.48 -7.16
N THR A 87 9.05 -2.59 -8.09
CA THR A 87 8.52 -1.26 -7.75
C THR A 87 7.02 -1.27 -7.50
N ILE A 88 6.36 -2.42 -7.68
CA ILE A 88 4.90 -2.57 -7.60
C ILE A 88 4.53 -3.18 -6.25
N ASP A 89 3.60 -2.53 -5.57
CA ASP A 89 3.11 -2.94 -4.26
C ASP A 89 1.60 -2.67 -4.16
N ASP A 90 0.83 -3.69 -3.83
CA ASP A 90 -0.63 -3.60 -3.77
C ASP A 90 -1.09 -2.78 -2.56
N LEU A 91 -0.44 -2.95 -1.41
CA LEU A 91 -0.77 -2.19 -0.21
C LEU A 91 -0.54 -0.70 -0.43
N GLY A 92 0.65 -0.30 -0.93
CA GLY A 92 0.97 1.08 -1.27
C GLY A 92 0.04 1.67 -2.33
N PHE A 93 -0.26 0.89 -3.38
CA PHE A 93 -1.19 1.33 -4.42
C PHE A 93 -2.59 1.59 -3.86
N PHE A 94 -3.14 0.68 -3.04
CA PHE A 94 -4.48 0.87 -2.48
C PHE A 94 -4.51 1.95 -1.39
N ALA A 95 -3.44 2.12 -0.63
CA ALA A 95 -3.35 3.15 0.40
C ALA A 95 -3.40 4.58 -0.16
N GLU A 96 -3.06 4.79 -1.42
CA GLU A 96 -3.16 6.10 -2.07
C GLU A 96 -4.60 6.55 -2.38
N HIS A 97 -5.54 5.61 -2.44
CA HIS A 97 -6.90 5.88 -2.90
C HIS A 97 -7.85 6.19 -1.74
N LYS A 98 -8.64 7.25 -1.89
CA LYS A 98 -9.78 7.50 -1.00
C LYS A 98 -10.94 6.60 -1.39
N ILE A 99 -11.37 5.76 -0.46
CA ILE A 99 -12.50 4.87 -0.65
C ILE A 99 -13.63 5.31 0.28
N ALA A 100 -14.78 5.64 -0.31
CA ALA A 100 -15.97 6.05 0.45
C ALA A 100 -16.65 4.81 1.07
N MET A 101 -16.25 4.43 2.28
CA MET A 101 -16.84 3.29 2.99
C MET A 101 -18.31 3.55 3.36
N PRO A 102 -19.14 2.48 3.50
CA PRO A 102 -20.44 2.61 4.13
C PRO A 102 -20.32 3.23 5.52
N LYS A 103 -21.41 3.80 6.03
CA LYS A 103 -21.42 4.41 7.37
C LYS A 103 -21.01 3.43 8.47
N ALA A 104 -20.23 3.90 9.45
CA ALA A 104 -19.82 3.14 10.62
C ALA A 104 -20.95 3.04 11.64
N GLU A 105 -21.99 2.25 11.35
CA GLU A 105 -23.19 2.10 12.20
C GLU A 105 -23.20 0.76 12.97
N CYS A 106 -22.07 0.07 13.12
CA CYS A 106 -21.97 -1.22 13.83
C CYS A 106 -22.11 -1.08 15.37
N GLY A 107 -21.99 0.12 15.90
CA GLY A 107 -22.09 0.38 17.35
C GLY A 107 -20.79 0.17 18.13
N HIS A 108 -19.67 0.04 17.44
CA HIS A 108 -18.32 -0.11 17.96
C HIS A 108 -17.38 0.98 17.39
N ASP A 109 -16.18 1.10 17.96
CA ASP A 109 -15.20 2.10 17.55
C ASP A 109 -14.62 1.81 16.14
N VAL A 110 -14.56 0.55 15.73
CA VAL A 110 -14.20 0.14 14.36
C VAL A 110 -15.29 -0.76 13.79
N CYS A 111 -15.72 -0.47 12.58
CA CYS A 111 -16.68 -1.27 11.82
C CYS A 111 -16.00 -1.95 10.65
N ILE A 112 -16.30 -3.25 10.44
CA ILE A 112 -15.87 -4.00 9.26
C ILE A 112 -17.02 -4.10 8.24
N HIS A 113 -16.67 -4.02 6.97
CA HIS A 113 -17.56 -4.17 5.82
C HIS A 113 -17.02 -5.23 4.88
N GLY A 114 -17.85 -6.18 4.46
CA GLY A 114 -17.54 -7.14 3.40
C GLY A 114 -18.48 -6.90 2.24
N MET A 115 -17.97 -6.49 1.09
CA MET A 115 -18.75 -6.05 -0.06
C MET A 115 -18.39 -6.85 -1.31
N LEU A 116 -19.41 -7.40 -1.98
CA LEU A 116 -19.23 -8.18 -3.20
C LEU A 116 -19.19 -7.29 -4.45
N GLY A 117 -18.24 -7.57 -5.34
CA GLY A 117 -18.15 -7.01 -6.69
C GLY A 117 -18.01 -8.12 -7.74
N VAL A 118 -18.79 -8.05 -8.81
CA VAL A 118 -18.74 -8.99 -9.94
C VAL A 118 -18.89 -8.26 -11.26
N MET A 119 -17.89 -8.37 -12.13
CA MET A 119 -17.93 -7.84 -13.50
C MET A 119 -16.93 -8.61 -14.38
N GLY A 120 -16.93 -8.36 -15.69
CA GLY A 120 -15.81 -8.75 -16.56
C GLY A 120 -14.59 -7.90 -16.26
N ASN A 121 -13.38 -8.51 -16.11
CA ASN A 121 -12.17 -7.75 -15.85
C ASN A 121 -11.86 -6.76 -16.98
N MET A 122 -11.19 -5.66 -16.66
CA MET A 122 -10.94 -4.54 -17.56
C MET A 122 -9.89 -4.82 -18.64
N ILE A 123 -9.24 -5.99 -18.62
CA ILE A 123 -8.18 -6.38 -19.56
C ILE A 123 -8.73 -7.34 -20.61
N SER A 124 -9.38 -8.44 -20.21
CA SER A 124 -9.84 -9.52 -21.08
C SER A 124 -11.36 -9.69 -21.13
N GLY A 125 -12.10 -9.07 -20.21
CA GLY A 125 -13.54 -9.25 -20.04
C GLY A 125 -13.95 -10.56 -19.37
N SER A 126 -12.99 -11.39 -18.91
CA SER A 126 -13.29 -12.60 -18.15
C SER A 126 -13.94 -12.28 -16.80
N ASN A 127 -14.73 -13.21 -16.24
CA ASN A 127 -15.35 -13.01 -14.93
C ASN A 127 -14.30 -12.64 -13.88
N CYS A 128 -14.55 -11.55 -13.19
CA CYS A 128 -13.80 -11.12 -12.03
C CYS A 128 -14.79 -10.96 -10.88
N THR A 129 -14.66 -11.82 -9.89
CA THR A 129 -15.45 -11.80 -8.66
C THR A 129 -14.53 -11.46 -7.51
N LEU A 130 -14.87 -10.45 -6.73
CA LEU A 130 -14.09 -10.05 -5.57
C LEU A 130 -14.96 -9.77 -4.35
N VAL A 131 -14.37 -9.92 -3.19
CA VAL A 131 -14.87 -9.38 -1.92
C VAL A 131 -13.89 -8.31 -1.47
N MET A 132 -14.39 -7.09 -1.31
CA MET A 132 -13.64 -6.01 -0.70
C MET A 132 -13.96 -5.95 0.78
N VAL A 133 -12.92 -6.03 1.61
CA VAL A 133 -13.00 -5.81 3.04
C VAL A 133 -12.51 -4.41 3.35
N GLY A 134 -13.41 -3.60 3.89
CA GLY A 134 -13.10 -2.25 4.31
C GLY A 134 -13.36 -2.06 5.80
N MET A 135 -12.63 -1.15 6.41
CA MET A 135 -12.78 -0.79 7.81
C MET A 135 -12.91 0.72 7.95
N ASN A 136 -13.78 1.16 8.86
CA ASN A 136 -13.93 2.58 9.17
C ASN A 136 -14.33 2.78 10.63
N THR A 137 -14.36 4.04 11.07
CA THR A 137 -14.66 4.42 12.45
C THR A 137 -15.69 5.56 12.50
N PRO A 138 -16.61 5.55 13.46
CA PRO A 138 -17.48 6.69 13.72
C PRO A 138 -16.78 7.78 14.54
N ILE A 139 -15.53 7.58 14.95
CA ILE A 139 -14.78 8.51 15.78
C ILE A 139 -14.30 9.68 14.91
N ASP A 140 -14.61 10.89 15.30
CA ASP A 140 -14.08 12.09 14.68
C ASP A 140 -12.60 12.27 15.08
N PRO A 141 -11.65 12.23 14.12
CA PRO A 141 -10.22 12.41 14.41
C PRO A 141 -9.90 13.67 15.19
N ALA A 142 -10.65 14.76 14.96
CA ALA A 142 -10.47 16.03 15.64
C ALA A 142 -10.79 15.98 17.15
N THR A 143 -11.43 14.91 17.62
CA THR A 143 -11.76 14.71 19.05
C THR A 143 -10.73 13.86 19.79
N LEU A 144 -9.77 13.28 19.07
CA LEU A 144 -8.74 12.43 19.66
C LEU A 144 -7.57 13.30 20.17
N GLU A 145 -7.16 13.03 21.40
CA GLU A 145 -5.96 13.64 21.97
C GLU A 145 -4.77 12.73 21.65
N ARG A 146 -3.75 13.29 21.02
CA ARG A 146 -2.53 12.58 20.71
C ARG A 146 -1.72 12.28 21.98
N PRO A 147 -1.34 11.02 22.25
CA PRO A 147 -0.36 10.74 23.30
C PRO A 147 0.99 11.39 22.96
N PRO A 148 1.76 11.79 23.99
CA PRO A 148 3.12 12.28 23.74
C PRO A 148 3.98 11.20 23.08
N LEU A 149 4.93 11.60 22.24
CA LEU A 149 5.85 10.71 21.55
C LEU A 149 7.11 10.40 22.37
N ASN A 150 7.62 9.18 22.23
CA ASN A 150 8.99 8.78 22.49
C ASN A 150 9.54 8.28 21.16
N LEU A 151 10.18 9.17 20.39
CA LEU A 151 10.60 8.94 19.01
C LEU A 151 12.12 8.88 18.90
N ALA A 152 12.65 7.78 18.38
CA ALA A 152 14.04 7.69 17.95
C ALA A 152 14.11 7.75 16.42
N ILE A 153 14.89 8.69 15.90
CA ILE A 153 15.10 8.89 14.47
C ILE A 153 16.47 8.35 14.09
N ALA A 154 16.51 7.25 13.33
CA ALA A 154 17.71 6.68 12.77
C ALA A 154 17.93 7.20 11.34
N VAL A 155 18.98 7.98 11.13
CA VAL A 155 19.27 8.61 9.84
C VAL A 155 20.52 8.01 9.20
N ASP A 156 20.38 7.66 7.95
CA ASP A 156 21.50 7.24 7.11
C ASP A 156 22.45 8.42 6.84
N LEU A 157 23.70 8.25 7.22
CA LEU A 157 24.77 9.20 6.97
C LEU A 157 25.84 8.59 6.06
N SER A 158 25.49 7.59 5.25
CA SER A 158 26.40 6.97 4.29
C SER A 158 26.83 7.91 3.17
N GLY A 159 27.78 7.46 2.35
CA GLY A 159 28.35 8.30 1.28
C GLY A 159 27.34 8.71 0.20
N SER A 160 26.32 7.89 -0.06
CA SER A 160 25.22 8.16 -1.00
C SER A 160 24.38 9.38 -0.58
N MET A 161 24.21 9.59 0.73
CA MET A 161 23.51 10.77 1.28
C MET A 161 24.20 12.10 0.96
N SER A 162 25.40 12.09 0.35
CA SER A 162 26.15 13.32 0.05
C SER A 162 25.44 14.20 -0.98
N GLY A 163 25.37 15.49 -0.72
CA GLY A 163 24.78 16.48 -1.63
C GLY A 163 23.29 16.71 -1.42
N PRO A 164 22.43 16.52 -2.44
CA PRO A 164 21.00 16.76 -2.29
C PRO A 164 20.28 15.92 -1.22
N PRO A 165 20.54 14.60 -1.07
CA PRO A 165 19.84 13.78 -0.09
C PRO A 165 19.99 14.29 1.36
N ILE A 166 21.22 14.54 1.83
CA ILE A 166 21.43 15.04 3.20
C ILE A 166 20.80 16.43 3.43
N ASN A 167 20.73 17.27 2.40
CA ASN A 167 20.09 18.56 2.53
C ASN A 167 18.57 18.44 2.63
N ARG A 168 17.98 17.50 1.87
CA ARG A 168 16.54 17.15 1.98
C ARG A 168 16.24 16.63 3.38
N LEU A 169 17.03 15.67 3.86
CA LEU A 169 16.89 15.11 5.20
C LEU A 169 16.91 16.21 6.28
N ARG A 170 17.90 17.12 6.26
CA ARG A 170 17.96 18.21 7.24
C ARG A 170 16.73 19.12 7.17
N ALA A 171 16.31 19.49 5.96
CA ALA A 171 15.12 20.32 5.76
C ALA A 171 13.87 19.63 6.30
N GLY A 172 13.65 18.37 5.94
CA GLY A 172 12.49 17.59 6.40
C GLY A 172 12.47 17.41 7.93
N LEU A 173 13.60 17.03 8.52
CA LEU A 173 13.69 16.93 9.98
C LEU A 173 13.42 18.25 10.68
N THR A 174 13.85 19.37 10.10
CA THR A 174 13.57 20.70 10.66
C THR A 174 12.09 21.03 10.61
N LEU A 175 11.42 20.73 9.48
CA LEU A 175 9.97 20.92 9.33
C LEU A 175 9.17 20.02 10.28
N MET A 176 9.60 18.75 10.45
CA MET A 176 8.98 17.84 11.41
C MET A 176 8.98 18.40 12.83
N LEU A 177 10.04 19.14 13.25
CA LEU A 177 10.07 19.70 14.59
C LEU A 177 8.94 20.70 14.85
N ASP A 178 8.42 21.37 13.83
CA ASP A 178 7.32 22.33 13.92
C ASP A 178 5.96 21.63 14.16
N GLU A 179 5.84 20.33 13.83
CA GLU A 179 4.64 19.51 14.03
C GLU A 179 4.61 18.82 15.40
N LEU A 180 5.71 18.85 16.16
CA LEU A 180 5.83 18.15 17.43
C LEU A 180 5.33 19.01 18.61
N GLU A 181 4.83 18.32 19.64
CA GLU A 181 4.33 18.95 20.86
C GLU A 181 5.43 19.08 21.94
N PRO A 182 5.27 20.01 22.91
CA PRO A 182 6.30 20.24 23.94
C PRO A 182 6.62 19.02 24.81
N ASP A 183 5.67 18.09 24.94
CA ASP A 183 5.84 16.87 25.73
C ASP A 183 6.49 15.72 24.95
N ASP A 184 6.70 15.86 23.62
CA ASP A 184 7.40 14.89 22.82
C ASP A 184 8.88 14.83 23.18
N ARG A 185 9.46 13.63 23.04
CA ARG A 185 10.87 13.35 23.28
C ARG A 185 11.50 12.71 22.07
N ILE A 186 12.57 13.34 21.60
CA ILE A 186 13.27 12.97 20.38
C ILE A 186 14.69 12.56 20.69
N SER A 187 15.05 11.39 20.18
CA SER A 187 16.43 10.90 20.13
C SER A 187 16.87 10.81 18.66
N LEU A 188 18.09 11.23 18.34
CA LEU A 188 18.63 11.19 16.98
C LEU A 188 19.83 10.27 16.93
N ILE A 189 19.79 9.30 16.05
CA ILE A 189 20.83 8.31 15.80
C ILE A 189 21.36 8.50 14.38
N GLY A 190 22.66 8.70 14.22
CA GLY A 190 23.31 8.68 12.91
C GLY A 190 23.96 7.33 12.65
N PHE A 191 23.81 6.77 11.45
CA PHE A 191 24.53 5.54 11.10
C PHE A 191 25.22 5.62 9.74
N ALA A 192 26.41 5.04 9.69
CA ALA A 192 27.24 4.88 8.49
C ALA A 192 27.98 3.54 8.61
N ASP A 193 29.31 3.52 8.83
CA ASP A 193 30.06 2.29 9.17
C ASP A 193 29.62 1.72 10.54
N GLU A 194 29.31 2.59 11.47
CA GLU A 194 28.82 2.32 12.83
C GLU A 194 27.62 3.23 13.12
N ALA A 195 26.85 2.92 14.14
CA ALA A 195 25.78 3.76 14.64
C ALA A 195 26.25 4.58 15.84
N GLU A 196 25.78 5.83 15.95
CA GLU A 196 26.10 6.77 17.02
C GLU A 196 24.82 7.46 17.51
N LEU A 197 24.59 7.49 18.82
CA LEU A 197 23.55 8.28 19.44
C LEU A 197 24.02 9.74 19.50
N LEU A 198 23.42 10.61 18.69
CA LEU A 198 23.79 12.02 18.57
C LEU A 198 23.16 12.89 19.66
N VAL A 199 21.88 12.68 19.92
CA VAL A 199 21.13 13.29 21.03
C VAL A 199 20.11 12.29 21.58
N SER A 200 19.76 12.42 22.87
CA SER A 200 18.83 11.54 23.58
C SER A 200 17.77 12.36 24.31
N GLN A 201 16.49 12.02 24.08
CA GLN A 201 15.33 12.51 24.83
C GLN A 201 15.20 14.04 24.92
N LEU A 202 15.54 14.77 23.86
CA LEU A 202 15.34 16.21 23.78
C LEU A 202 13.90 16.57 23.40
N GLY A 203 13.41 17.72 23.85
CA GLY A 203 12.17 18.31 23.33
C GLY A 203 12.35 18.88 21.92
N ALA A 204 11.26 19.02 21.19
CA ALA A 204 11.29 19.55 19.82
C ALA A 204 11.86 20.99 19.73
N ASP A 205 11.65 21.80 20.76
CA ASP A 205 12.11 23.18 20.87
C ASP A 205 13.55 23.31 21.44
N ASP A 206 14.23 22.20 21.73
CA ASP A 206 15.60 22.24 22.25
C ASP A 206 16.58 22.69 21.15
N PRO A 207 17.35 23.76 21.37
CA PRO A 207 18.28 24.28 20.35
C PRO A 207 19.43 23.32 20.05
N GLU A 208 19.73 22.36 20.92
CA GLU A 208 20.74 21.32 20.67
C GLU A 208 20.26 20.35 19.59
N LEU A 209 18.97 20.00 19.57
CA LEU A 209 18.39 19.13 18.54
C LEU A 209 18.51 19.77 17.15
N ALA A 210 18.05 21.01 17.00
CA ALA A 210 18.15 21.76 15.74
C ALA A 210 19.61 21.91 15.27
N ALA A 211 20.53 22.25 16.19
CA ALA A 211 21.95 22.37 15.88
C ALA A 211 22.58 21.03 15.44
N THR A 212 22.14 19.91 16.04
CA THR A 212 22.61 18.58 15.67
C THR A 212 22.12 18.19 14.28
N ILE A 213 20.85 18.46 13.95
CA ILE A 213 20.28 18.23 12.60
C ILE A 213 21.06 19.02 11.53
N GLU A 214 21.33 20.30 11.76
CA GLU A 214 22.14 21.10 10.84
C GLU A 214 23.57 20.58 10.71
N GLY A 215 24.12 20.03 11.80
CA GLY A 215 25.48 19.51 11.91
C GLY A 215 25.68 18.11 11.34
N LEU A 216 24.67 17.39 10.89
CA LEU A 216 24.78 16.04 10.35
C LEU A 216 25.84 15.98 9.23
N GLN A 217 26.72 14.99 9.27
CA GLN A 217 27.79 14.83 8.30
C GLN A 217 27.81 13.39 7.74
N VAL A 218 28.00 13.28 6.44
CA VAL A 218 28.05 11.98 5.75
C VAL A 218 29.35 11.24 6.01
N GLY A 219 29.26 9.93 6.19
CA GLY A 219 30.34 8.96 6.33
C GLY A 219 30.60 8.20 5.02
N ASN A 220 30.73 6.87 5.11
CA ASN A 220 31.11 6.07 3.95
C ASN A 220 30.11 4.95 3.60
N ARG A 221 29.85 4.00 4.51
CA ARG A 221 29.07 2.78 4.25
C ARG A 221 27.75 2.81 5.03
N THR A 222 26.88 1.83 4.79
CA THR A 222 25.51 1.78 5.33
C THR A 222 25.35 0.56 6.24
N ASN A 223 25.43 0.75 7.56
CA ASN A 223 25.14 -0.26 8.59
C ASN A 223 23.72 -0.06 9.15
N LEU A 224 22.72 -0.33 8.31
CA LEU A 224 21.31 -0.13 8.63
C LEU A 224 20.91 -0.89 9.89
N TYR A 225 21.32 -2.16 10.03
CA TYR A 225 21.03 -2.96 11.23
C TYR A 225 21.51 -2.28 12.52
N ALA A 226 22.72 -1.71 12.53
CA ALA A 226 23.26 -1.07 13.73
C ALA A 226 22.46 0.20 14.09
N GLY A 227 22.06 0.99 13.07
CA GLY A 227 21.22 2.18 13.23
C GLY A 227 19.86 1.84 13.81
N LEU A 228 19.16 0.91 13.14
CA LEU A 228 17.84 0.46 13.56
C LEU A 228 17.85 -0.15 14.97
N ARG A 229 18.80 -1.03 15.26
CA ARG A 229 18.94 -1.63 16.59
C ARG A 229 19.17 -0.59 17.69
N MET A 230 20.06 0.39 17.44
CA MET A 230 20.34 1.45 18.43
C MET A 230 19.11 2.33 18.67
N ALA A 231 18.32 2.60 17.63
CA ALA A 231 17.09 3.36 17.75
C ALA A 231 16.05 2.62 18.59
N TYR A 232 15.88 1.32 18.38
CA TYR A 232 14.99 0.50 19.21
C TYR A 232 15.45 0.42 20.66
N GLU A 233 16.74 0.16 20.90
CA GLU A 233 17.32 0.14 22.26
C GLU A 233 17.13 1.48 22.98
N GLU A 234 17.21 2.60 22.27
CA GLU A 234 16.99 3.94 22.82
C GLU A 234 15.52 4.18 23.18
N VAL A 235 14.58 3.79 22.29
CA VAL A 235 13.14 3.90 22.58
C VAL A 235 12.76 3.00 23.75
N GLU A 236 13.22 1.73 23.77
CA GLU A 236 12.93 0.77 24.85
C GLU A 236 13.43 1.26 26.20
N ALA A 237 14.65 1.86 26.24
CA ALA A 237 15.23 2.38 27.47
C ALA A 237 14.41 3.52 28.10
N HIS A 238 13.57 4.20 27.33
CA HIS A 238 12.76 5.35 27.73
C HIS A 238 11.26 5.13 27.48
N ALA A 239 10.85 3.87 27.27
CA ALA A 239 9.45 3.53 27.02
C ALA A 239 8.58 3.81 28.26
N GLU A 240 7.45 4.46 28.04
CA GLU A 240 6.45 4.75 29.06
C GLU A 240 5.06 4.39 28.50
N ASP A 241 4.19 3.78 29.31
CA ASP A 241 2.86 3.29 28.87
C ASP A 241 1.93 4.39 28.33
N HIS A 242 2.16 5.65 28.69
CA HIS A 242 1.36 6.78 28.24
C HIS A 242 1.92 7.50 27.01
N ARG A 243 3.02 7.00 26.42
CA ARG A 243 3.67 7.54 25.24
C ARG A 243 3.56 6.59 24.06
N GLN A 244 3.44 7.15 22.87
CA GLN A 244 3.66 6.39 21.66
C GLN A 244 5.16 6.19 21.45
N ASN A 245 5.58 4.91 21.48
CA ASN A 245 6.98 4.51 21.34
C ASN A 245 7.26 4.15 19.88
N ARG A 246 8.06 4.94 19.19
CA ARG A 246 8.26 4.82 17.73
C ARG A 246 9.71 4.98 17.31
N VAL A 247 10.05 4.30 16.23
CA VAL A 247 11.30 4.50 15.47
C VAL A 247 10.96 5.06 14.10
N LEU A 248 11.72 6.03 13.64
CA LEU A 248 11.70 6.53 12.27
C LEU A 248 13.06 6.21 11.63
N LEU A 249 13.06 5.41 10.58
CA LEU A 249 14.26 5.03 9.83
C LEU A 249 14.29 5.75 8.48
N VAL A 250 15.33 6.55 8.24
CA VAL A 250 15.49 7.27 6.99
C VAL A 250 16.77 6.85 6.29
N SER A 251 16.68 6.33 5.06
CA SER A 251 17.84 5.87 4.27
C SER A 251 17.66 6.13 2.77
N ASP A 252 18.79 6.38 2.08
CA ASP A 252 18.89 6.46 0.62
C ASP A 252 19.68 5.30 0.01
N GLY A 253 20.05 4.31 0.83
CA GLY A 253 20.99 3.28 0.43
C GLY A 253 20.58 1.86 0.77
N VAL A 254 21.35 0.94 0.19
CA VAL A 254 21.29 -0.49 0.47
C VAL A 254 22.23 -0.84 1.61
N ALA A 255 21.78 -1.63 2.58
CA ALA A 255 22.62 -2.15 3.66
C ALA A 255 23.84 -2.89 3.08
N ASN A 256 25.06 -2.43 3.38
CA ASN A 256 26.29 -2.99 2.79
C ASN A 256 27.37 -3.33 3.81
N VAL A 257 27.11 -3.11 5.08
CA VAL A 257 28.01 -3.41 6.22
C VAL A 257 27.21 -3.91 7.42
N GLY A 258 27.81 -4.71 8.26
CA GLY A 258 27.19 -5.31 9.43
C GLY A 258 26.35 -6.54 9.07
N LEU A 259 25.18 -6.69 9.68
CA LEU A 259 24.17 -7.68 9.31
C LEU A 259 23.31 -7.08 8.17
N THR A 260 23.47 -7.65 6.99
CA THR A 260 22.85 -7.15 5.75
C THR A 260 21.80 -8.10 5.19
N GLN A 261 21.53 -9.22 5.86
CA GLN A 261 20.49 -10.14 5.44
C GLN A 261 19.11 -9.56 5.79
N PRO A 262 18.22 -9.37 4.81
CA PRO A 262 16.88 -8.82 5.01
C PRO A 262 16.16 -9.51 6.16
N GLU A 263 16.06 -10.82 6.18
CA GLU A 263 15.34 -11.60 7.18
C GLU A 263 15.85 -11.37 8.63
N THR A 264 17.13 -11.00 8.77
CA THR A 264 17.69 -10.67 10.10
C THR A 264 17.26 -9.29 10.57
N ILE A 265 17.14 -8.33 9.63
CA ILE A 265 16.74 -6.95 9.93
C ILE A 265 15.23 -6.93 10.20
N GLU A 266 14.44 -7.64 9.41
CA GLU A 266 13.00 -7.82 9.58
C GLU A 266 12.66 -8.49 10.91
N THR A 267 13.39 -9.56 11.31
CA THR A 267 13.21 -10.20 12.62
C THR A 267 13.40 -9.20 13.76
N LEU A 268 14.35 -8.26 13.64
CA LEU A 268 14.54 -7.22 14.64
C LEU A 268 13.30 -6.32 14.72
N ALA A 269 12.78 -5.87 13.55
CA ALA A 269 11.60 -5.02 13.50
C ALA A 269 10.35 -5.70 14.05
N ALA A 270 10.12 -6.96 13.68
CA ALA A 270 9.00 -7.76 14.16
C ALA A 270 9.00 -7.91 15.70
N VAL A 271 10.15 -8.24 16.29
CA VAL A 271 10.28 -8.39 17.75
C VAL A 271 9.93 -7.12 18.50
N TYR A 272 10.36 -5.96 18.00
CA TYR A 272 10.03 -4.68 18.64
C TYR A 272 8.60 -4.21 18.30
N GLY A 273 8.10 -4.50 17.10
CA GLY A 273 6.71 -4.30 16.72
C GLY A 273 5.75 -5.04 17.64
N ASP A 274 5.99 -6.32 17.92
CA ASP A 274 5.23 -7.14 18.87
C ASP A 274 5.30 -6.59 20.32
N ALA A 275 6.38 -5.87 20.64
CA ALA A 275 6.54 -5.19 21.92
C ALA A 275 5.91 -3.79 21.97
N GLY A 276 5.21 -3.36 20.91
CA GLY A 276 4.55 -2.06 20.82
C GLY A 276 5.46 -0.91 20.42
N ILE A 277 6.67 -1.18 19.91
CA ILE A 277 7.61 -0.17 19.39
C ILE A 277 7.65 -0.28 17.86
N GLY A 278 6.80 0.49 17.19
CA GLY A 278 6.70 0.46 15.74
C GLY A 278 7.84 1.19 15.01
N VAL A 279 8.06 0.83 13.73
CA VAL A 279 9.03 1.51 12.87
C VAL A 279 8.39 2.01 11.59
N THR A 280 8.50 3.31 11.35
CA THR A 280 8.22 3.91 10.04
C THR A 280 9.51 4.05 9.27
N THR A 281 9.48 3.72 7.99
CA THR A 281 10.63 3.78 7.09
C THR A 281 10.41 4.80 5.99
N ILE A 282 11.44 5.61 5.71
CA ILE A 282 11.41 6.62 4.66
C ILE A 282 12.59 6.38 3.70
N GLY A 283 12.27 6.05 2.45
CA GLY A 283 13.24 5.94 1.37
C GLY A 283 13.45 7.28 0.67
N ILE A 284 14.71 7.72 0.51
CA ILE A 284 15.06 8.98 -0.17
C ILE A 284 15.83 8.69 -1.46
N GLY A 285 15.31 9.13 -2.62
CA GLY A 285 15.95 8.92 -3.91
C GLY A 285 15.69 7.53 -4.51
N GLU A 286 16.38 7.17 -5.60
CA GLU A 286 16.04 6.00 -6.43
C GLU A 286 16.90 4.75 -6.15
N GLN A 287 17.83 4.78 -5.22
CA GLN A 287 18.86 3.73 -5.07
C GLN A 287 18.86 3.02 -3.71
N PHE A 288 17.74 3.03 -3.01
CA PHE A 288 17.59 2.28 -1.78
C PHE A 288 16.92 0.91 -2.02
N ASP A 289 16.96 0.04 -1.02
CA ASP A 289 16.28 -1.24 -1.03
C ASP A 289 14.80 -1.04 -0.66
N VAL A 290 13.97 -0.84 -1.69
CA VAL A 290 12.54 -0.55 -1.51
C VAL A 290 11.78 -1.71 -0.89
N GLU A 291 12.16 -2.96 -1.23
CA GLU A 291 11.53 -4.16 -0.71
C GLU A 291 11.80 -4.27 0.80
N LEU A 292 13.07 -4.21 1.21
CA LEU A 292 13.44 -4.24 2.63
C LEU A 292 12.76 -3.13 3.44
N MET A 293 12.73 -1.89 2.92
CA MET A 293 12.14 -0.75 3.65
C MET A 293 10.63 -0.91 3.85
N ARG A 294 9.91 -1.46 2.85
CA ARG A 294 8.49 -1.79 2.97
C ARG A 294 8.26 -2.91 3.99
N GLU A 295 8.99 -4.02 3.87
CA GLU A 295 8.86 -5.16 4.77
C GLU A 295 9.15 -4.78 6.21
N LEU A 296 10.18 -3.95 6.46
CA LEU A 296 10.46 -3.43 7.79
C LEU A 296 9.29 -2.64 8.41
N ALA A 297 8.65 -1.80 7.61
CA ALA A 297 7.49 -1.03 8.06
C ALA A 297 6.30 -1.94 8.37
N GLU A 298 6.04 -2.94 7.52
CA GLU A 298 4.93 -3.88 7.69
C GLU A 298 5.10 -4.74 8.93
N VAL A 299 6.22 -5.48 9.05
CA VAL A 299 6.46 -6.35 10.21
C VAL A 299 6.71 -5.56 11.49
N GLY A 300 7.14 -4.32 11.38
CA GLY A 300 7.40 -3.41 12.48
C GLY A 300 6.22 -2.50 12.83
N SER A 301 5.00 -2.78 12.37
CA SER A 301 3.78 -2.04 12.74
C SER A 301 3.88 -0.52 12.52
N GLY A 302 4.48 -0.10 11.41
CA GLY A 302 4.62 1.29 10.99
C GLY A 302 4.27 1.48 9.53
N SER A 303 4.73 2.55 8.92
CA SER A 303 4.43 2.93 7.54
C SER A 303 5.69 3.06 6.69
N PHE A 304 5.58 2.83 5.38
CA PHE A 304 6.66 3.10 4.43
C PHE A 304 6.27 4.25 3.52
N TYR A 305 7.19 5.19 3.30
CA TYR A 305 7.05 6.31 2.38
C TYR A 305 8.25 6.44 1.47
N TYR A 306 8.00 6.84 0.23
CA TYR A 306 9.00 7.24 -0.73
C TYR A 306 9.05 8.75 -0.89
N ILE A 307 10.26 9.33 -0.87
CA ILE A 307 10.45 10.78 -0.97
C ILE A 307 11.54 11.11 -1.99
N ASP A 308 11.17 11.86 -3.01
CA ASP A 308 12.08 12.37 -4.03
C ASP A 308 12.29 13.89 -3.94
N GLU A 309 11.31 14.63 -3.37
CA GLU A 309 11.34 16.09 -3.24
C GLU A 309 11.24 16.56 -1.77
N PRO A 310 11.85 17.72 -1.43
CA PRO A 310 11.80 18.25 -0.05
C PRO A 310 10.39 18.57 0.45
N ALA A 311 9.47 18.97 -0.43
CA ALA A 311 8.10 19.30 -0.06
C ALA A 311 7.33 18.06 0.40
N ALA A 312 7.59 16.87 -0.21
CA ALA A 312 7.00 15.62 0.21
C ALA A 312 7.44 15.20 1.63
N LEU A 313 8.62 15.61 2.08
CA LEU A 313 9.08 15.36 3.46
C LEU A 313 8.20 16.06 4.50
N GLU A 314 7.85 17.31 4.28
CA GLU A 314 6.97 18.07 5.19
C GLU A 314 5.62 17.38 5.32
N GLU A 315 5.02 17.02 4.19
CA GLU A 315 3.73 16.33 4.14
C GLU A 315 3.79 14.96 4.84
N VAL A 316 4.79 14.14 4.51
CA VAL A 316 4.97 12.82 5.13
C VAL A 316 5.19 12.93 6.63
N PHE A 317 5.99 13.87 7.10
CA PHE A 317 6.19 14.04 8.53
C PHE A 317 4.94 14.57 9.25
N ALA A 318 4.18 15.48 8.63
CA ALA A 318 2.91 15.93 9.18
C ALA A 318 1.87 14.80 9.23
N GLU A 319 1.77 14.02 8.16
CA GLU A 319 0.90 12.82 8.11
C GLU A 319 1.33 11.76 9.12
N GLU A 320 2.62 11.45 9.21
CA GLU A 320 3.15 10.47 10.16
C GLU A 320 2.92 10.91 11.61
N VAL A 321 3.27 12.14 11.97
CA VAL A 321 3.02 12.63 13.32
C VAL A 321 1.54 12.59 13.66
N GLN A 322 0.66 12.81 12.71
CA GLN A 322 -0.79 12.68 12.90
C GLN A 322 -1.25 11.21 12.89
N SER A 323 -0.69 10.33 12.05
CA SER A 323 -1.04 8.90 12.01
C SER A 323 -0.54 8.12 13.22
N PHE A 324 0.56 8.54 13.88
CA PHE A 324 0.99 7.98 15.17
C PHE A 324 0.00 8.25 16.32
N ILE A 325 -1.05 9.00 16.03
CA ILE A 325 -1.80 9.70 17.04
C ILE A 325 -2.59 8.78 17.93
N VAL A 326 -3.30 7.79 17.40
CA VAL A 326 -4.10 6.93 18.27
C VAL A 326 -4.39 5.61 17.55
N PRO A 327 -3.92 4.48 18.05
CA PRO A 327 -4.44 3.20 17.59
C PRO A 327 -5.94 3.12 17.84
N LEU A 328 -6.71 2.81 16.79
CA LEU A 328 -8.14 2.55 16.89
C LEU A 328 -8.44 1.15 17.43
N ALA A 329 -7.59 0.20 17.04
CA ALA A 329 -7.70 -1.20 17.43
C ALA A 329 -6.32 -1.85 17.46
N GLU A 330 -6.13 -2.80 18.38
CA GLU A 330 -4.94 -3.62 18.53
C GLU A 330 -5.31 -5.10 18.41
N GLU A 331 -4.34 -5.96 18.07
CA GLU A 331 -4.54 -7.41 17.91
C GLU A 331 -5.77 -7.69 17.02
N VAL A 332 -5.76 -7.14 15.80
CA VAL A 332 -6.90 -7.24 14.89
C VAL A 332 -6.80 -8.52 14.07
N GLU A 333 -7.80 -9.36 14.20
CA GLU A 333 -7.91 -10.63 13.49
C GLU A 333 -9.13 -10.61 12.56
N ILE A 334 -8.94 -11.03 11.30
CA ILE A 334 -10.03 -11.23 10.33
C ILE A 334 -9.98 -12.67 9.84
N ASP A 335 -10.95 -13.48 10.22
CA ASP A 335 -11.19 -14.81 9.67
C ASP A 335 -12.15 -14.68 8.48
N ALA A 336 -11.65 -14.83 7.27
CA ALA A 336 -12.45 -14.81 6.05
C ALA A 336 -12.67 -16.24 5.54
N ARG A 337 -13.90 -16.74 5.66
CA ARG A 337 -14.28 -18.10 5.23
C ARG A 337 -15.09 -18.05 3.96
N MET A 338 -14.58 -18.66 2.88
CA MET A 338 -15.32 -18.78 1.63
C MET A 338 -16.07 -20.12 1.61
N PHE A 339 -17.37 -20.07 1.26
CA PHE A 339 -18.25 -21.24 1.25
C PHE A 339 -18.08 -22.07 -0.02
N GLU A 340 -18.59 -23.31 0.02
CA GLU A 340 -18.61 -24.20 -1.14
C GLU A 340 -19.29 -23.51 -2.34
N GLY A 341 -18.59 -23.38 -3.43
CA GLY A 341 -19.05 -22.68 -4.64
C GLY A 341 -18.17 -21.50 -5.04
N TYR A 342 -17.24 -21.11 -4.17
CA TYR A 342 -16.24 -20.10 -4.45
C TYR A 342 -14.87 -20.55 -3.93
N ASP A 343 -13.86 -20.45 -4.77
CA ASP A 343 -12.47 -20.67 -4.39
C ASP A 343 -11.75 -19.32 -4.20
N LEU A 344 -11.11 -19.16 -3.05
CA LEU A 344 -10.21 -18.00 -2.81
C LEU A 344 -9.00 -18.15 -3.72
N ARG A 345 -8.74 -17.15 -4.54
CA ARG A 345 -7.65 -17.16 -5.49
C ARG A 345 -6.46 -16.33 -5.01
N ARG A 346 -6.69 -15.12 -4.54
CA ARG A 346 -5.64 -14.21 -4.06
C ARG A 346 -6.21 -13.21 -3.05
N VAL A 347 -5.35 -12.75 -2.15
CA VAL A 347 -5.61 -11.65 -1.23
C VAL A 347 -4.67 -10.51 -1.62
N TYR A 348 -5.19 -9.30 -1.68
CA TYR A 348 -4.46 -8.09 -2.00
C TYR A 348 -4.68 -7.03 -0.91
N GLY A 349 -3.76 -6.08 -0.78
CA GLY A 349 -3.87 -4.96 0.15
C GLY A 349 -3.50 -5.30 1.58
N THR A 350 -2.90 -6.45 1.80
CA THR A 350 -2.21 -6.84 3.05
C THR A 350 -1.20 -7.93 2.75
N ARG A 351 -0.11 -7.98 3.53
CA ARG A 351 0.86 -9.09 3.49
C ARG A 351 0.79 -9.96 4.73
N GLN A 352 0.08 -9.50 5.75
CA GLN A 352 -0.07 -10.22 7.02
C GLN A 352 -1.28 -11.15 6.95
N PHE A 353 -1.19 -12.18 6.10
CA PHE A 353 -2.25 -13.18 5.96
C PHE A 353 -1.69 -14.57 5.73
N GLU A 354 -2.48 -15.56 6.16
CA GLU A 354 -2.27 -16.97 5.88
C GLU A 354 -3.50 -17.52 5.14
N VAL A 355 -3.29 -18.41 4.17
CA VAL A 355 -4.38 -19.08 3.44
C VAL A 355 -4.39 -20.56 3.78
N TRP A 356 -5.51 -21.05 4.30
CA TRP A 356 -5.71 -22.45 4.62
C TRP A 356 -6.92 -23.04 3.85
N GLY A 357 -6.63 -23.72 2.75
CA GLY A 357 -7.68 -24.20 1.87
C GLY A 357 -8.38 -23.06 1.15
N ASN A 358 -9.59 -22.71 1.58
CA ASN A 358 -10.41 -21.65 1.01
C ASN A 358 -10.66 -20.49 1.99
N ASP A 359 -9.97 -20.53 3.12
CA ASP A 359 -10.10 -19.52 4.19
C ASP A 359 -8.84 -18.68 4.23
N ALA A 360 -8.98 -17.37 4.44
CA ALA A 360 -7.88 -16.46 4.73
C ALA A 360 -7.96 -16.00 6.19
N TYR A 361 -6.84 -16.07 6.88
CA TYR A 361 -6.65 -15.48 8.20
C TYR A 361 -5.73 -14.27 8.06
N ILE A 362 -6.19 -13.11 8.51
CA ILE A 362 -5.45 -11.85 8.42
C ILE A 362 -5.23 -11.35 9.83
N ASP A 363 -3.97 -11.05 10.17
CA ASP A 363 -3.55 -10.56 11.48
C ASP A 363 -2.89 -9.19 11.33
N ILE A 364 -3.57 -8.14 11.80
CA ILE A 364 -3.09 -6.76 11.72
C ILE A 364 -2.78 -6.29 13.16
N PRO A 365 -1.51 -6.04 13.50
CA PRO A 365 -1.16 -5.66 14.87
C PRO A 365 -1.88 -4.42 15.36
N ILE A 366 -1.99 -3.40 14.51
CA ILE A 366 -2.58 -2.09 14.86
C ILE A 366 -3.36 -1.53 13.67
N LEU A 367 -4.60 -1.09 13.92
CA LEU A 367 -5.35 -0.23 13.02
C LEU A 367 -5.28 1.22 13.48
N GLN A 368 -5.09 2.10 12.54
CA GLN A 368 -5.02 3.55 12.73
C GLN A 368 -6.09 4.26 11.91
N ILE A 369 -6.40 5.50 12.27
CA ILE A 369 -7.26 6.34 11.43
C ILE A 369 -6.49 6.70 10.18
N ALA A 370 -7.06 6.38 9.03
CA ALA A 370 -6.53 6.86 7.77
C ALA A 370 -6.90 8.34 7.62
N HIS A 371 -5.87 9.18 7.55
CA HIS A 371 -6.03 10.63 7.40
C HIS A 371 -5.22 11.11 6.19
N ARG A 372 -5.87 11.19 5.03
CA ARG A 372 -5.25 11.75 3.85
C ARG A 372 -5.37 13.26 3.86
N VAL A 373 -4.25 13.95 4.06
CA VAL A 373 -4.12 15.41 3.97
C VAL A 373 -3.84 15.85 2.54
N SER A 374 -3.10 15.03 1.77
CA SER A 374 -2.74 15.34 0.38
C SER A 374 -3.96 15.53 -0.51
N ALA A 375 -3.94 16.59 -1.33
CA ALA A 375 -4.90 16.78 -2.39
C ALA A 375 -4.62 15.75 -3.53
N SER A 376 -5.67 15.37 -4.28
CA SER A 376 -5.56 14.44 -5.41
C SER A 376 -4.70 14.96 -6.57
N ASP A 377 -4.54 16.27 -6.69
CA ASP A 377 -3.75 16.98 -7.70
C ASP A 377 -2.32 17.32 -7.22
N ASN A 378 -1.90 16.76 -6.09
CA ASN A 378 -0.59 17.06 -5.53
C ASN A 378 0.53 16.46 -6.39
N GLU A 379 1.46 17.30 -6.86
CA GLU A 379 2.64 16.87 -7.64
C GLU A 379 3.53 15.90 -6.87
N ASN A 380 3.41 15.87 -5.55
CA ASN A 380 4.20 14.99 -4.66
C ASN A 380 3.57 13.60 -4.44
N GLY A 381 2.43 13.31 -5.05
CA GLY A 381 1.73 12.05 -4.94
C GLY A 381 0.63 12.03 -3.87
N ARG A 382 -0.05 10.90 -3.77
CA ARG A 382 -1.17 10.65 -2.87
C ARG A 382 -0.71 9.71 -1.76
N ARG A 383 -1.21 9.89 -0.53
CA ARG A 383 -0.84 9.06 0.63
C ARG A 383 -1.99 8.97 1.61
N GLY A 384 -2.02 7.91 2.41
CA GLY A 384 -2.88 7.81 3.58
C GLY A 384 -4.39 7.71 3.28
N GLY A 385 -4.80 7.15 2.15
CA GLY A 385 -6.21 6.98 1.76
C GLY A 385 -6.99 5.93 2.56
N GLY A 386 -6.30 5.11 3.36
CA GLY A 386 -6.88 4.07 4.22
C GLY A 386 -6.75 2.66 3.67
N GLY A 387 -6.59 2.50 2.39
CA GLY A 387 -6.47 1.20 1.76
C GLY A 387 -7.72 0.33 1.82
N ALA A 388 -7.65 -0.84 1.18
CA ALA A 388 -8.65 -1.89 1.24
C ALA A 388 -7.97 -3.26 1.12
N ILE A 389 -8.56 -4.27 1.73
CA ILE A 389 -8.18 -5.66 1.51
C ILE A 389 -9.15 -6.23 0.47
N ILE A 390 -8.61 -6.79 -0.61
CA ILE A 390 -9.43 -7.35 -1.69
C ILE A 390 -9.13 -8.84 -1.82
N MET A 391 -10.15 -9.65 -1.73
CA MET A 391 -10.10 -11.09 -1.97
C MET A 391 -10.66 -11.42 -3.34
N GLU A 392 -9.83 -11.92 -4.24
CA GLU A 392 -10.23 -12.41 -5.54
C GLU A 392 -10.77 -13.82 -5.42
N LEU A 393 -11.97 -14.06 -5.99
CA LEU A 393 -12.66 -15.33 -5.92
C LEU A 393 -12.90 -15.91 -7.31
N THR A 394 -12.86 -17.24 -7.41
CA THR A 394 -13.30 -17.97 -8.59
C THR A 394 -14.58 -18.72 -8.26
N PRO A 395 -15.72 -18.43 -8.92
CA PRO A 395 -16.93 -19.23 -8.76
C PRO A 395 -16.71 -20.66 -9.25
N THR A 396 -16.99 -21.66 -8.44
CA THR A 396 -16.82 -23.10 -8.78
C THR A 396 -18.13 -23.89 -8.64
N GLY A 397 -19.10 -23.33 -7.91
CA GLY A 397 -20.38 -23.95 -7.62
C GLY A 397 -21.45 -23.70 -8.67
N LEU A 398 -22.59 -24.34 -8.47
CA LEU A 398 -23.80 -24.18 -9.27
C LEU A 398 -24.90 -23.37 -8.55
N ASP A 399 -24.75 -23.15 -7.26
CA ASP A 399 -25.71 -22.41 -6.42
C ASP A 399 -24.98 -21.43 -5.50
N PRO A 400 -24.91 -20.15 -5.87
CA PRO A 400 -24.01 -19.18 -5.26
C PRO A 400 -24.60 -18.35 -4.14
N ALA A 401 -25.73 -18.69 -3.59
CA ALA A 401 -26.49 -17.83 -2.68
C ALA A 401 -25.73 -17.35 -1.45
N ALA A 402 -24.69 -18.06 -1.01
CA ALA A 402 -23.78 -17.64 0.06
C ALA A 402 -22.35 -17.70 -0.45
N VAL A 403 -21.65 -16.56 -0.40
CA VAL A 403 -20.26 -16.44 -0.85
C VAL A 403 -19.31 -16.81 0.29
N GLY A 404 -19.51 -16.22 1.46
CA GLY A 404 -18.67 -16.44 2.62
C GLY A 404 -19.13 -15.63 3.83
N GLU A 405 -18.27 -15.61 4.83
CA GLU A 405 -18.43 -14.80 6.04
C GLU A 405 -17.09 -14.26 6.52
N LEU A 406 -17.12 -13.11 7.16
CA LEU A 406 -15.99 -12.50 7.86
C LEU A 406 -16.28 -12.53 9.36
N GLU A 407 -15.37 -13.06 10.15
CA GLU A 407 -15.31 -12.86 11.60
C GLU A 407 -14.19 -11.86 11.89
N PHE A 408 -14.52 -10.77 12.57
CA PHE A 408 -13.63 -9.68 12.90
C PHE A 408 -13.50 -9.53 14.40
N ARG A 409 -12.28 -9.54 14.90
CA ARG A 409 -11.98 -9.40 16.32
C ARG A 409 -10.88 -8.38 16.51
N TYR A 410 -10.97 -7.58 17.56
CA TYR A 410 -9.92 -6.65 17.94
C TYR A 410 -10.01 -6.28 19.42
N ARG A 411 -8.92 -5.71 19.96
CA ARG A 411 -8.90 -5.10 21.29
C ARG A 411 -8.99 -3.59 21.20
N VAL A 412 -9.81 -3.02 22.09
CA VAL A 412 -9.85 -1.56 22.31
C VAL A 412 -8.61 -1.14 23.07
N PRO A 413 -7.75 -0.25 22.52
CA PRO A 413 -6.42 0.04 23.09
C PRO A 413 -6.45 0.51 24.54
N GLN A 414 -7.39 1.39 24.91
CA GLN A 414 -7.45 1.98 26.25
C GLN A 414 -7.99 1.04 27.33
N THR A 415 -8.78 0.04 26.95
CA THR A 415 -9.49 -0.84 27.91
C THR A 415 -9.07 -2.30 27.83
N GLY A 416 -8.45 -2.72 26.71
CA GLY A 416 -8.16 -4.12 26.42
C GLY A 416 -9.42 -4.97 26.18
N GLU A 417 -10.61 -4.33 26.05
CA GLU A 417 -11.87 -5.03 25.77
C GLU A 417 -11.83 -5.70 24.40
N LEU A 418 -12.21 -6.97 24.33
CA LEU A 418 -12.33 -7.70 23.07
C LEU A 418 -13.67 -7.39 22.42
N VAL A 419 -13.62 -6.93 21.19
CA VAL A 419 -14.78 -6.70 20.33
C VAL A 419 -14.82 -7.76 19.24
N GLU A 420 -16.01 -8.31 18.97
CA GLU A 420 -16.25 -9.31 17.93
C GLU A 420 -17.40 -8.86 17.02
N GLN A 421 -17.21 -8.97 15.71
CA GLN A 421 -18.23 -8.68 14.70
C GLN A 421 -18.25 -9.81 13.66
N GLN A 422 -19.40 -10.01 13.00
CA GLN A 422 -19.57 -10.98 11.93
C GLN A 422 -20.34 -10.37 10.77
N VAL A 423 -19.82 -10.56 9.55
CA VAL A 423 -20.43 -10.08 8.31
C VAL A 423 -20.62 -11.25 7.36
N ALA A 424 -21.86 -11.50 6.94
CA ALA A 424 -22.17 -12.50 5.92
C ALA A 424 -22.12 -11.86 4.51
N ILE A 425 -21.51 -12.56 3.56
CA ILE A 425 -21.42 -12.14 2.17
C ILE A 425 -22.26 -13.07 1.31
N ALA A 426 -23.17 -12.48 0.54
CA ALA A 426 -24.07 -13.23 -0.33
C ALA A 426 -24.07 -12.66 -1.75
N SER A 427 -24.32 -13.50 -2.75
CA SER A 427 -24.45 -13.09 -4.14
C SER A 427 -25.88 -13.26 -4.63
N PRO A 428 -26.50 -12.25 -5.23
CA PRO A 428 -27.78 -12.39 -5.91
C PRO A 428 -27.65 -12.99 -7.32
N LEU A 429 -26.41 -13.16 -7.82
CA LEU A 429 -26.11 -13.60 -9.17
C LEU A 429 -26.07 -15.13 -9.26
N ALA A 430 -26.37 -15.66 -10.45
CA ALA A 430 -26.07 -17.05 -10.75
C ALA A 430 -24.55 -17.27 -10.88
N PRO A 431 -24.05 -18.51 -10.63
CA PRO A 431 -22.65 -18.82 -10.83
C PRO A 431 -22.19 -18.44 -12.23
N TRP A 432 -20.99 -17.90 -12.32
CA TRP A 432 -20.40 -17.49 -13.60
C TRP A 432 -21.16 -16.41 -14.36
N GLU A 433 -22.22 -15.84 -13.76
CA GLU A 433 -22.89 -14.69 -14.32
C GLU A 433 -21.93 -13.50 -14.26
N THR A 434 -21.71 -12.88 -15.41
CA THR A 434 -20.86 -11.69 -15.54
C THR A 434 -21.71 -10.56 -16.11
N PRO A 435 -22.34 -9.74 -15.25
CA PRO A 435 -23.17 -8.62 -15.71
C PRO A 435 -22.35 -7.64 -16.54
N ALA A 436 -22.91 -7.17 -17.65
CA ALA A 436 -22.21 -6.25 -18.54
C ALA A 436 -21.93 -4.88 -17.87
N GLU A 437 -22.83 -4.45 -16.99
CA GLU A 437 -22.71 -3.19 -16.22
C GLU A 437 -22.17 -3.43 -14.81
N GLY A 438 -21.71 -4.66 -14.51
CA GLY A 438 -21.26 -5.04 -13.18
C GLY A 438 -22.41 -5.25 -12.18
N HIS A 439 -22.04 -5.88 -11.06
CA HIS A 439 -22.85 -5.91 -9.84
C HIS A 439 -21.91 -5.53 -8.69
N PHE A 440 -22.19 -4.42 -8.05
CA PHE A 440 -21.38 -3.89 -6.95
C PHE A 440 -22.29 -3.52 -5.77
N GLU A 441 -21.90 -3.96 -4.57
CA GLU A 441 -22.63 -3.65 -3.33
C GLU A 441 -22.33 -2.24 -2.79
N GLY A 442 -22.06 -1.30 -3.68
CA GLY A 442 -21.82 0.12 -3.41
C GLY A 442 -20.69 0.70 -4.25
N GLU A 443 -20.58 2.01 -4.21
CA GLU A 443 -19.55 2.77 -4.94
C GLU A 443 -18.13 2.41 -4.49
N SER A 444 -17.95 2.07 -3.21
CA SER A 444 -16.66 1.66 -2.65
C SER A 444 -16.08 0.44 -3.35
N VAL A 445 -16.89 -0.62 -3.48
CA VAL A 445 -16.45 -1.86 -4.09
C VAL A 445 -16.32 -1.74 -5.61
N GLU A 446 -17.09 -0.85 -6.26
CA GLU A 446 -16.91 -0.54 -7.67
C GLU A 446 -15.55 0.13 -7.90
N LYS A 447 -15.20 1.16 -7.11
CA LYS A 447 -13.87 1.78 -7.15
C LYS A 447 -12.77 0.75 -6.85
N GLY A 448 -12.95 -0.09 -5.81
CA GLY A 448 -12.03 -1.18 -5.47
C GLY A 448 -11.81 -2.18 -6.62
N PHE A 449 -12.86 -2.48 -7.39
CA PHE A 449 -12.76 -3.30 -8.60
C PHE A 449 -11.87 -2.64 -9.66
N VAL A 450 -12.05 -1.34 -9.92
CA VAL A 450 -11.23 -0.60 -10.89
C VAL A 450 -9.78 -0.56 -10.42
N MET A 451 -9.54 -0.23 -9.15
CA MET A 451 -8.19 -0.21 -8.54
C MET A 451 -7.49 -1.56 -8.69
N LEU A 452 -8.17 -2.67 -8.38
CA LEU A 452 -7.59 -4.01 -8.53
C LEU A 452 -7.18 -4.28 -9.99
N ASN A 453 -8.04 -3.93 -10.97
CA ASN A 453 -7.73 -4.15 -12.38
C ASN A 453 -6.55 -3.30 -12.87
N ILE A 454 -6.41 -2.05 -12.37
CA ILE A 454 -5.27 -1.19 -12.69
C ILE A 454 -4.00 -1.78 -12.09
N TYR A 455 -4.01 -2.15 -10.80
CA TYR A 455 -2.89 -2.76 -10.12
C TYR A 455 -2.40 -4.03 -10.84
N VAL A 456 -3.30 -4.97 -11.10
CA VAL A 456 -2.99 -6.21 -11.83
C VAL A 456 -2.45 -5.92 -13.23
N GLY A 457 -3.00 -4.93 -13.91
CA GLY A 457 -2.52 -4.50 -15.22
C GLY A 457 -1.09 -3.94 -15.18
N PHE A 458 -0.74 -3.18 -14.15
CA PHE A 458 0.64 -2.71 -13.94
C PHE A 458 1.59 -3.85 -13.62
N GLU A 459 1.22 -4.75 -12.71
CA GLU A 459 2.02 -5.94 -12.33
C GLU A 459 2.32 -6.81 -13.56
N MET A 460 1.30 -7.16 -14.32
CA MET A 460 1.43 -7.97 -15.53
C MET A 460 2.27 -7.28 -16.60
N ALA A 461 2.07 -5.97 -16.81
CA ALA A 461 2.83 -5.22 -17.82
C ALA A 461 4.30 -5.07 -17.43
N ALA A 462 4.61 -4.78 -16.17
CA ALA A 462 5.98 -4.68 -15.66
C ALA A 462 6.70 -6.02 -15.74
N SER A 463 6.04 -7.12 -15.34
CA SER A 463 6.58 -8.47 -15.48
C SER A 463 6.92 -8.82 -16.93
N ARG A 464 6.05 -8.46 -17.89
CA ARG A 464 6.34 -8.64 -19.33
C ARG A 464 7.50 -7.78 -19.80
N ALA A 465 7.51 -6.52 -19.38
CA ALA A 465 8.56 -5.58 -19.75
C ALA A 465 9.93 -5.96 -19.21
N SER A 466 10.03 -6.51 -17.99
CA SER A 466 11.28 -6.93 -17.36
C SER A 466 12.03 -8.01 -18.16
N ILE A 467 11.29 -8.86 -18.88
CA ILE A 467 11.86 -9.87 -19.80
C ILE A 467 12.00 -9.37 -21.25
N GLY A 468 11.76 -8.07 -21.50
CA GLY A 468 11.86 -7.45 -22.83
C GLY A 468 10.64 -7.65 -23.74
N ASP A 469 9.54 -8.20 -23.23
CA ASP A 469 8.29 -8.39 -23.97
C ASP A 469 7.40 -7.13 -23.93
N TYR A 470 7.91 -6.03 -24.46
CA TYR A 470 7.19 -4.75 -24.51
C TYR A 470 5.88 -4.83 -25.31
N GLY A 471 5.84 -5.67 -26.33
CA GLY A 471 4.62 -5.90 -27.12
C GLY A 471 3.56 -6.63 -26.32
N GLY A 472 3.93 -7.62 -25.52
CA GLY A 472 3.05 -8.30 -24.57
C GLY A 472 2.50 -7.35 -23.51
N ALA A 473 3.34 -6.49 -22.94
CA ALA A 473 2.91 -5.45 -21.98
C ALA A 473 1.86 -4.51 -22.60
N LEU A 474 2.04 -4.08 -23.86
CA LEU A 474 1.09 -3.25 -24.57
C LEU A 474 -0.27 -3.94 -24.84
N THR A 475 -0.32 -5.27 -24.96
CA THR A 475 -1.59 -6.00 -25.11
C THR A 475 -2.41 -6.04 -23.82
N ILE A 476 -1.79 -5.77 -22.68
CA ILE A 476 -2.43 -5.64 -21.37
C ILE A 476 -2.90 -4.21 -21.14
N LEU A 477 -1.98 -3.24 -21.30
CA LEU A 477 -2.26 -1.84 -20.93
C LEU A 477 -3.26 -1.13 -21.86
N ARG A 478 -3.30 -1.46 -23.15
CA ARG A 478 -4.21 -0.78 -24.07
C ARG A 478 -5.69 -1.09 -23.84
N PRO A 479 -6.12 -2.36 -23.65
CA PRO A 479 -7.50 -2.64 -23.23
C PRO A 479 -7.82 -2.03 -21.88
N LEU A 480 -6.91 -2.16 -20.90
CA LEU A 480 -7.06 -1.56 -19.56
C LEU A 480 -7.31 -0.05 -19.68
N ARG A 481 -6.45 0.67 -20.42
CA ARG A 481 -6.63 2.10 -20.67
C ARG A 481 -8.03 2.43 -21.20
N SER A 482 -8.50 1.66 -22.17
CA SER A 482 -9.83 1.91 -22.77
C SER A 482 -10.96 1.69 -21.77
N SER A 483 -10.86 0.67 -20.93
CA SER A 483 -11.86 0.36 -19.90
C SER A 483 -11.84 1.39 -18.77
N VAL A 484 -10.65 1.78 -18.28
CA VAL A 484 -10.49 2.80 -17.23
C VAL A 484 -10.97 4.17 -17.75
N GLN A 485 -10.65 4.56 -18.98
CA GLN A 485 -11.19 5.78 -19.60
C GLN A 485 -12.71 5.78 -19.61
N GLY A 486 -13.34 4.66 -20.00
CA GLY A 486 -14.80 4.54 -19.99
C GLY A 486 -15.42 4.69 -18.60
N TRP A 487 -14.71 4.25 -17.55
CA TRP A 487 -15.16 4.43 -16.18
C TRP A 487 -14.98 5.89 -15.72
N VAL A 488 -13.83 6.52 -16.01
CA VAL A 488 -13.56 7.93 -15.70
C VAL A 488 -14.56 8.85 -16.40
N ASP A 489 -14.93 8.57 -17.64
CA ASP A 489 -15.94 9.34 -18.37
C ASP A 489 -17.34 9.32 -17.70
N ALA A 490 -17.59 8.34 -16.83
CA ALA A 490 -18.85 8.17 -16.11
C ALA A 490 -18.78 8.59 -14.63
N HIS A 491 -17.58 8.75 -14.08
CA HIS A 491 -17.34 9.01 -12.66
C HIS A 491 -16.32 10.14 -12.49
N GLU A 492 -16.60 11.08 -11.61
CA GLU A 492 -15.64 12.12 -11.20
C GLU A 492 -14.78 11.58 -10.06
N ASP A 493 -13.60 11.03 -10.38
CA ASP A 493 -12.66 10.47 -9.39
C ASP A 493 -11.21 10.80 -9.79
N ALA A 494 -10.65 11.80 -9.13
CA ALA A 494 -9.32 12.30 -9.42
C ALA A 494 -8.20 11.26 -9.18
N ASP A 495 -8.37 10.31 -8.26
CA ASP A 495 -7.38 9.26 -8.03
C ASP A 495 -7.28 8.32 -9.25
N ILE A 496 -8.41 7.93 -9.82
CA ILE A 496 -8.46 7.06 -11.00
C ILE A 496 -8.09 7.84 -12.29
N GLU A 497 -8.36 9.14 -12.36
CA GLU A 497 -7.88 10.01 -13.45
C GLU A 497 -6.35 10.06 -13.49
N ASP A 498 -5.69 10.20 -12.34
CA ASP A 498 -4.24 10.14 -12.24
C ASP A 498 -3.68 8.76 -12.63
N ASP A 499 -4.33 7.67 -12.20
CA ASP A 499 -3.92 6.33 -12.58
C ASP A 499 -4.03 6.10 -14.10
N LEU A 500 -5.05 6.66 -14.73
CA LEU A 500 -5.18 6.63 -16.18
C LEU A 500 -4.00 7.33 -16.86
N LEU A 501 -3.53 8.45 -16.32
CA LEU A 501 -2.32 9.13 -16.81
C LEU A 501 -1.09 8.20 -16.70
N TYR A 502 -0.92 7.47 -15.59
CA TYR A 502 0.20 6.54 -15.44
C TYR A 502 0.11 5.35 -16.40
N ILE A 503 -1.09 4.83 -16.69
CA ILE A 503 -1.30 3.84 -17.75
C ILE A 503 -0.82 4.40 -19.09
N GLU A 504 -1.18 5.64 -19.44
CA GLU A 504 -0.79 6.30 -20.68
C GLU A 504 0.71 6.54 -20.79
N LEU A 505 1.35 6.97 -19.70
CA LEU A 505 2.81 7.12 -19.64
C LEU A 505 3.52 5.78 -19.81
N PHE A 506 3.03 4.72 -19.17
CA PHE A 506 3.61 3.39 -19.31
C PHE A 506 3.52 2.91 -20.78
N ILE A 507 2.38 3.06 -21.41
CA ILE A 507 2.21 2.75 -22.85
C ILE A 507 3.22 3.55 -23.69
N ALA A 508 3.32 4.87 -23.48
CA ALA A 508 4.21 5.74 -24.24
C ALA A 508 5.69 5.35 -24.06
N ASN A 509 6.10 5.02 -22.83
CA ASN A 509 7.48 4.61 -22.53
C ASN A 509 7.82 3.25 -23.18
N LEU A 510 6.88 2.28 -23.17
CA LEU A 510 7.05 1.00 -23.87
C LEU A 510 7.16 1.18 -25.38
N GLU A 511 6.35 2.05 -25.99
CA GLU A 511 6.41 2.38 -27.41
C GLU A 511 7.72 3.06 -27.79
N ALA A 512 8.23 3.96 -26.93
CA ALA A 512 9.53 4.61 -27.12
C ALA A 512 10.70 3.62 -27.11
N GLN A 513 10.59 2.53 -26.36
CA GLN A 513 11.55 1.42 -26.36
C GLN A 513 11.37 0.45 -27.56
N GLY A 514 10.48 0.77 -28.49
CA GLY A 514 10.23 -0.02 -29.70
C GLY A 514 9.20 -1.14 -29.53
N GLY A 515 8.39 -1.07 -28.50
CA GLY A 515 7.26 -1.98 -28.28
C GLY A 515 6.24 -1.88 -29.43
N THR A 516 5.83 -3.01 -29.97
CA THR A 516 4.75 -3.13 -30.94
C THR A 516 3.82 -4.24 -30.49
N THR A 517 2.51 -4.00 -30.57
CA THR A 517 1.52 -5.00 -30.16
C THR A 517 1.69 -6.29 -30.95
N HIS A 518 1.79 -7.42 -30.26
CA HIS A 518 1.81 -8.75 -30.85
C HIS A 518 1.04 -9.71 -29.93
N THR A 519 0.72 -10.91 -30.42
CA THR A 519 0.11 -11.92 -29.57
C THR A 519 1.15 -12.35 -28.53
N PRO A 520 0.87 -12.23 -27.24
CA PRO A 520 1.83 -12.62 -26.18
C PRO A 520 2.16 -14.11 -26.27
N ASN A 521 3.41 -14.46 -25.97
CA ASN A 521 3.71 -15.85 -25.64
C ASN A 521 3.05 -16.17 -24.29
N PRO A 522 2.44 -17.36 -24.12
CA PRO A 522 1.91 -17.73 -22.83
C PRO A 522 3.05 -17.71 -21.80
N VAL A 523 2.93 -16.84 -20.81
CA VAL A 523 3.78 -16.88 -19.63
C VAL A 523 3.16 -17.90 -18.67
N PRO A 524 3.92 -18.83 -18.12
CA PRO A 524 3.39 -19.69 -17.07
C PRO A 524 2.90 -18.80 -15.90
N PRO A 525 1.75 -19.14 -15.28
CA PRO A 525 1.32 -18.43 -14.09
C PRO A 525 2.43 -18.51 -13.04
N GLU A 526 2.70 -17.40 -12.37
CA GLU A 526 3.52 -17.45 -11.18
C GLU A 526 2.84 -18.36 -10.15
N PRO A 527 3.59 -19.28 -9.54
CA PRO A 527 3.05 -20.03 -8.43
C PRO A 527 2.74 -19.04 -7.29
N TRP A 528 1.67 -19.32 -6.55
CA TRP A 528 1.42 -18.66 -5.28
C TRP A 528 2.75 -18.54 -4.51
N PRO A 529 3.02 -17.40 -3.85
CA PRO A 529 4.11 -17.35 -2.90
C PRO A 529 3.87 -18.49 -1.90
N SER A 530 4.69 -19.50 -1.98
CA SER A 530 4.69 -20.54 -0.98
C SER A 530 5.70 -20.13 0.07
N ASP A 531 5.21 -19.68 1.22
CA ASP A 531 5.89 -19.46 2.51
C ASP A 531 7.12 -18.55 2.48
#